data_62a3e9bd484ba8b775310a6aa10c5dc3
#
_entry.id   62a3e9bd484ba8b775310a6aa10c5dc3
#
_cell.length_a   1.000
_cell.length_b   1.000
_cell.length_c   1.000
_cell.angle_alpha   90.00
_cell.angle_beta   90.00
_cell.angle_gamma   90.00
#
_symmetry.space_group_name_H-M   'P 1'
#
loop_
_entity.id
_entity.type
_entity.pdbx_description
1 polymer ?
#
loop_
_entity_poly.entity_id
_entity_poly.type
_entity_poly.pdbx_seq_one_letter_code
_entity_poly.pdbx_strand_id
1 'polypeptide(L)'
;MIREVISSDIYVVCSITSLLLVLITKTLYKRNFLDFLSFLGNSNYLKIYLNQNKFFSVFNLILFLNLCLNCVAFMYIYSSELEINLIISIKTFLILFGLIGFYLIGKICIKLFLGYIFNIDKQMSILIFQQISSLNFVGLILLPINSILVFTFKFDSVAINTSIVVVISVVVFGMIKTIQSNLKLILANFLYFILYICTLEIGPLVVLYDLINGSNYL
;
A
#
# COMPACT_ATOMS: atom_id res chain seq x y z
N MET A 1 -27.24 12.55 -15.12
CA MET A 1 -27.55 11.10 -15.01
C MET A 1 -26.53 10.18 -15.66
N ILE A 2 -26.18 10.36 -16.95
CA ILE A 2 -25.21 9.48 -17.64
C ILE A 2 -23.81 9.50 -17.01
N ARG A 3 -23.37 10.62 -16.43
CA ARG A 3 -22.03 10.78 -15.85
C ARG A 3 -21.84 10.04 -14.53
N GLU A 4 -22.88 9.89 -13.73
CA GLU A 4 -22.85 9.14 -12.47
C GLU A 4 -22.82 7.62 -12.69
N VAL A 5 -23.52 7.15 -13.72
CA VAL A 5 -23.58 5.72 -14.08
C VAL A 5 -22.20 5.22 -14.53
N ILE A 6 -21.48 5.98 -15.36
CA ILE A 6 -20.15 5.58 -15.86
C ILE A 6 -19.12 5.51 -14.72
N SER A 7 -19.23 6.37 -13.71
CA SER A 7 -18.32 6.33 -12.57
C SER A 7 -18.54 5.08 -11.70
N SER A 8 -19.79 4.69 -11.45
CA SER A 8 -20.09 3.50 -10.65
C SER A 8 -19.63 2.21 -11.32
N ASP A 9 -19.70 2.09 -12.64
CA ASP A 9 -19.30 0.90 -13.38
C ASP A 9 -17.82 0.58 -13.24
N ILE A 10 -16.94 1.60 -13.28
CA ILE A 10 -15.50 1.41 -13.06
C ILE A 10 -15.22 0.85 -11.66
N TYR A 11 -15.92 1.37 -10.64
CA TYR A 11 -15.75 0.85 -9.26
C TYR A 11 -16.25 -0.59 -9.13
N VAL A 12 -17.36 -0.94 -9.78
CA VAL A 12 -17.86 -2.33 -9.82
C VAL A 12 -16.80 -3.26 -10.44
N VAL A 13 -16.26 -2.89 -11.60
CA VAL A 13 -15.21 -3.68 -12.26
C VAL A 13 -13.97 -3.80 -11.38
N CYS A 14 -13.51 -2.71 -10.74
CA CYS A 14 -12.38 -2.73 -9.83
C CYS A 14 -12.62 -3.61 -8.60
N SER A 15 -13.80 -3.56 -8.01
CA SER A 15 -14.14 -4.39 -6.84
C SER A 15 -14.22 -5.87 -7.21
N ILE A 16 -14.82 -6.22 -8.36
CA ILE A 16 -14.88 -7.59 -8.85
C ILE A 16 -13.47 -8.12 -9.18
N THR A 17 -12.65 -7.36 -9.90
CA THR A 17 -11.27 -7.77 -10.22
C THR A 17 -10.43 -7.93 -8.97
N SER A 18 -10.54 -7.05 -7.99
CA SER A 18 -9.87 -7.14 -6.70
C SER A 18 -10.31 -8.39 -5.92
N LEU A 19 -11.61 -8.68 -5.85
CA LEU A 19 -12.13 -9.90 -5.23
C LEU A 19 -11.62 -11.16 -5.92
N LEU A 20 -11.57 -11.19 -7.25
CA LEU A 20 -11.02 -12.32 -8.01
C LEU A 20 -9.54 -12.54 -7.69
N LEU A 21 -8.71 -11.48 -7.60
CA LEU A 21 -7.31 -11.60 -7.22
C LEU A 21 -7.16 -12.18 -5.81
N VAL A 22 -7.97 -11.75 -4.85
CA VAL A 22 -7.94 -12.29 -3.48
C VAL A 22 -8.38 -13.76 -3.46
N LEU A 23 -9.43 -14.13 -4.22
CA LEU A 23 -9.87 -15.53 -4.34
C LEU A 23 -8.79 -16.42 -4.96
N ILE A 24 -8.16 -15.99 -6.05
CA ILE A 24 -7.04 -16.70 -6.68
C ILE A 24 -5.90 -16.89 -5.68
N THR A 25 -5.55 -15.86 -4.93
CA THR A 25 -4.50 -15.93 -3.92
C THR A 25 -4.83 -16.94 -2.82
N LYS A 26 -6.07 -16.92 -2.34
CA LYS A 26 -6.57 -17.84 -1.30
C LYS A 26 -6.62 -19.29 -1.78
N THR A 27 -7.01 -19.52 -3.03
CA THR A 27 -7.13 -20.90 -3.58
C THR A 27 -5.77 -21.51 -3.90
N LEU A 28 -4.88 -20.76 -4.56
CA LEU A 28 -3.55 -21.24 -4.95
C LEU A 28 -2.58 -21.35 -3.77
N TYR A 29 -2.68 -20.45 -2.77
CA TYR A 29 -1.73 -20.32 -1.67
C TYR A 29 -2.44 -20.32 -0.30
N LYS A 30 -3.36 -21.25 -0.08
CA LYS A 30 -4.22 -21.31 1.12
C LYS A 30 -3.45 -21.18 2.43
N ARG A 31 -2.34 -21.91 2.62
CA ARG A 31 -1.53 -21.86 3.83
C ARG A 31 -0.88 -20.48 4.03
N ASN A 32 -0.25 -19.97 2.97
CA ASN A 32 0.42 -18.67 3.00
C ASN A 32 -0.58 -17.54 3.28
N PHE A 33 -1.80 -17.65 2.74
CA PHE A 33 -2.85 -16.66 2.92
C PHE A 33 -3.39 -16.65 4.37
N LEU A 34 -3.58 -17.81 5.00
CA LEU A 34 -3.99 -17.90 6.40
C LEU A 34 -2.90 -17.36 7.33
N ASP A 35 -1.64 -17.72 7.07
CA ASP A 35 -0.50 -17.22 7.83
C ASP A 35 -0.36 -15.69 7.66
N PHE A 36 -0.63 -15.16 6.46
CA PHE A 36 -0.63 -13.73 6.17
C PHE A 36 -1.75 -12.98 6.89
N LEU A 37 -2.97 -13.53 6.98
CA LEU A 37 -4.05 -12.92 7.76
C LEU A 37 -3.71 -12.85 9.26
N SER A 38 -2.93 -13.79 9.76
CA SER A 38 -2.44 -13.78 11.15
C SER A 38 -1.31 -12.79 11.40
N PHE A 39 -0.82 -12.08 10.36
CA PHE A 39 0.28 -11.12 10.43
C PHE A 39 0.10 -10.06 11.53
N LEU A 40 -1.11 -9.54 11.72
CA LEU A 40 -1.40 -8.57 12.78
C LEU A 40 -1.37 -9.17 14.19
N GLY A 41 -1.73 -10.44 14.34
CA GLY A 41 -1.81 -11.12 15.65
C GLY A 41 -0.52 -11.84 16.05
N ASN A 42 0.23 -12.38 15.10
CA ASN A 42 1.33 -13.29 15.40
C ASN A 42 2.59 -12.98 14.57
N SER A 43 3.73 -12.80 15.26
CA SER A 43 5.04 -12.56 14.62
C SER A 43 5.65 -13.81 13.95
N ASN A 44 5.01 -14.98 14.08
CA ASN A 44 5.52 -16.24 13.52
C ASN A 44 5.53 -16.25 11.98
N TYR A 45 4.57 -15.59 11.34
CA TYR A 45 4.57 -15.42 9.88
C TYR A 45 5.90 -14.84 9.37
N LEU A 46 6.37 -13.79 10.02
CA LEU A 46 7.61 -13.12 9.66
C LEU A 46 8.83 -14.04 9.79
N LYS A 47 8.91 -14.82 10.88
CA LYS A 47 10.04 -15.73 11.14
C LYS A 47 10.12 -16.88 10.14
N ILE A 48 8.99 -17.46 9.75
CA ILE A 48 8.91 -18.62 8.84
C ILE A 48 9.31 -18.21 7.43
N TYR A 49 8.80 -17.07 6.93
CA TYR A 49 9.00 -16.64 5.54
C TYR A 49 10.30 -15.87 5.29
N LEU A 50 10.90 -15.28 6.33
CA LEU A 50 12.22 -14.64 6.25
C LEU A 50 13.34 -15.59 5.84
N ASN A 51 13.25 -16.86 6.25
CA ASN A 51 14.29 -17.87 5.97
C ASN A 51 14.25 -18.39 4.52
N GLN A 52 13.23 -18.04 3.72
CA GLN A 52 13.01 -18.61 2.39
C GLN A 52 13.36 -17.67 1.22
N ASN A 53 13.89 -16.46 1.45
CA ASN A 53 14.25 -15.45 0.41
C ASN A 53 13.16 -15.21 -0.66
N LYS A 54 11.87 -15.35 -0.31
CA LYS A 54 10.75 -15.28 -1.27
C LYS A 54 10.14 -13.88 -1.36
N PHE A 55 10.95 -12.84 -1.59
CA PHE A 55 10.42 -11.48 -1.83
C PHE A 55 9.48 -11.43 -3.03
N PHE A 56 9.91 -12.00 -4.14
CA PHE A 56 9.18 -12.06 -5.40
C PHE A 56 8.38 -13.37 -5.54
N SER A 57 7.69 -13.80 -4.48
CA SER A 57 6.73 -14.88 -4.63
C SER A 57 5.52 -14.42 -5.45
N VAL A 58 4.99 -15.28 -6.29
CA VAL A 58 3.75 -15.01 -7.04
C VAL A 58 2.61 -14.59 -6.11
N PHE A 59 2.59 -15.14 -4.90
CA PHE A 59 1.68 -14.73 -3.82
C PHE A 59 1.76 -13.22 -3.52
N ASN A 60 2.96 -12.71 -3.25
CA ASN A 60 3.15 -11.28 -2.95
C ASN A 60 2.85 -10.40 -4.15
N LEU A 61 3.14 -10.86 -5.37
CA LEU A 61 2.87 -10.14 -6.60
C LEU A 61 1.37 -9.96 -6.84
N ILE A 62 0.56 -11.01 -6.66
CA ILE A 62 -0.90 -10.91 -6.82
C ILE A 62 -1.49 -9.96 -5.77
N LEU A 63 -1.05 -10.04 -4.51
CA LEU A 63 -1.49 -9.11 -3.45
C LEU A 63 -1.03 -7.66 -3.72
N PHE A 64 0.15 -7.46 -4.30
CA PHE A 64 0.65 -6.16 -4.70
C PHE A 64 -0.21 -5.53 -5.82
N LEU A 65 -0.61 -6.31 -6.82
CA LEU A 65 -1.55 -5.85 -7.85
C LEU A 65 -2.90 -5.47 -7.23
N ASN A 66 -3.39 -6.26 -6.28
CA ASN A 66 -4.61 -5.94 -5.53
C ASN A 66 -4.46 -4.63 -4.74
N LEU A 67 -3.32 -4.40 -4.09
CA LEU A 67 -3.02 -3.13 -3.42
C LEU A 67 -3.10 -1.95 -4.39
N CYS A 68 -2.40 -2.03 -5.53
CA CYS A 68 -2.39 -0.95 -6.52
C CYS A 68 -3.80 -0.63 -7.04
N LEU A 69 -4.62 -1.64 -7.35
CA LEU A 69 -6.02 -1.45 -7.78
C LEU A 69 -6.84 -0.71 -6.72
N ASN A 70 -6.77 -1.15 -5.47
CA ASN A 70 -7.54 -0.54 -4.39
C ASN A 70 -7.05 0.86 -4.03
N CYS A 71 -5.75 1.15 -4.14
CA CYS A 71 -5.21 2.50 -3.95
C CYS A 71 -5.71 3.47 -5.03
N VAL A 72 -5.73 3.05 -6.31
CA VAL A 72 -6.28 3.89 -7.38
C VAL A 72 -7.77 4.14 -7.17
N ALA A 73 -8.54 3.10 -6.84
CA ALA A 73 -9.97 3.26 -6.55
C ALA A 73 -10.20 4.24 -5.38
N PHE A 74 -9.41 4.14 -4.31
CA PHE A 74 -9.49 5.05 -3.17
C PHE A 74 -9.12 6.50 -3.54
N MET A 75 -8.08 6.70 -4.37
CA MET A 75 -7.72 8.03 -4.87
C MET A 75 -8.85 8.68 -5.69
N TYR A 76 -9.56 7.90 -6.50
CA TYR A 76 -10.73 8.42 -7.22
C TYR A 76 -11.88 8.80 -6.28
N ILE A 77 -12.15 7.99 -5.26
CA ILE A 77 -13.16 8.31 -4.24
C ILE A 77 -12.81 9.63 -3.55
N TYR A 78 -11.54 9.80 -3.17
CA TYR A 78 -11.06 11.02 -2.49
C TYR A 78 -11.08 12.25 -3.42
N SER A 79 -10.74 12.10 -4.69
CA SER A 79 -10.78 13.21 -5.64
C SER A 79 -12.19 13.75 -5.90
N SER A 80 -13.22 12.92 -5.72
CA SER A 80 -14.61 13.36 -5.84
C SER A 80 -15.02 14.29 -4.70
N GLU A 81 -14.43 14.14 -3.49
CA GLU A 81 -14.65 15.03 -2.36
C GLU A 81 -13.98 16.40 -2.57
N LEU A 82 -12.78 16.42 -3.14
CA LEU A 82 -12.03 17.66 -3.39
C LEU A 82 -12.54 18.47 -4.58
N GLU A 83 -13.65 18.08 -5.20
CA GLU A 83 -14.19 18.68 -6.45
C GLU A 83 -13.16 18.73 -7.58
N ILE A 84 -12.05 18.02 -7.45
CA ILE A 84 -11.06 17.87 -8.50
C ILE A 84 -11.69 16.98 -9.57
N ASN A 85 -12.08 17.59 -10.70
CA ASN A 85 -12.68 16.90 -11.85
C ASN A 85 -11.64 15.99 -12.53
N LEU A 86 -11.14 14.97 -11.82
CA LEU A 86 -10.40 13.89 -12.48
C LEU A 86 -11.35 13.21 -13.46
N ILE A 87 -11.10 13.41 -14.74
CA ILE A 87 -11.87 12.73 -15.78
C ILE A 87 -11.69 11.23 -15.56
N ILE A 88 -12.74 10.58 -15.08
CA ILE A 88 -12.76 9.12 -14.86
C ILE A 88 -12.76 8.46 -16.22
N SER A 89 -11.54 8.26 -16.75
CA SER A 89 -11.29 7.53 -17.99
C SER A 89 -10.45 6.31 -17.68
N ILE A 90 -10.67 5.22 -18.41
CA ILE A 90 -9.83 4.02 -18.34
C ILE A 90 -8.35 4.37 -18.54
N LYS A 91 -8.05 5.33 -19.42
CA LYS A 91 -6.67 5.81 -19.66
C LYS A 91 -6.07 6.43 -18.41
N THR A 92 -6.79 7.31 -17.71
CA THR A 92 -6.31 7.95 -16.47
C THR A 92 -6.14 6.91 -15.36
N PHE A 93 -7.05 5.95 -15.27
CA PHE A 93 -6.95 4.84 -14.33
C PHE A 93 -5.67 4.02 -14.53
N LEU A 94 -5.36 3.63 -15.79
CA LEU A 94 -4.15 2.87 -16.11
C LEU A 94 -2.86 3.67 -15.84
N ILE A 95 -2.86 4.98 -16.10
CA ILE A 95 -1.72 5.86 -15.80
C ILE A 95 -1.48 5.92 -14.28
N LEU A 96 -2.53 6.15 -13.48
CA LEU A 96 -2.40 6.19 -12.01
C LEU A 96 -1.97 4.83 -11.44
N PHE A 97 -2.52 3.73 -11.96
CA PHE A 97 -2.10 2.39 -11.59
C PHE A 97 -0.61 2.16 -11.85
N GLY A 98 -0.13 2.56 -13.04
CA GLY A 98 1.28 2.48 -13.39
C GLY A 98 2.17 3.36 -12.52
N LEU A 99 1.74 4.59 -12.22
CA LEU A 99 2.49 5.52 -11.37
C LEU A 99 2.63 5.01 -9.93
N ILE A 100 1.53 4.51 -9.33
CA ILE A 100 1.57 3.94 -7.98
C ILE A 100 2.48 2.70 -7.94
N GLY A 101 2.33 1.80 -8.92
CA GLY A 101 3.17 0.60 -9.02
C GLY A 101 4.64 0.96 -9.18
N PHE A 102 4.96 1.90 -10.08
CA PHE A 102 6.32 2.37 -10.31
C PHE A 102 6.93 3.03 -9.05
N TYR A 103 6.18 3.88 -8.36
CA TYR A 103 6.61 4.50 -7.11
C TYR A 103 6.94 3.45 -6.03
N LEU A 104 6.06 2.47 -5.82
CA LEU A 104 6.27 1.42 -4.81
C LEU A 104 7.46 0.52 -5.15
N ILE A 105 7.60 0.12 -6.42
CA ILE A 105 8.74 -0.69 -6.88
C ILE A 105 10.03 0.12 -6.78
N GLY A 106 10.04 1.38 -7.20
CA GLY A 106 11.19 2.27 -7.09
C GLY A 106 11.67 2.40 -5.64
N LYS A 107 10.73 2.57 -4.70
CA LYS A 107 11.03 2.61 -3.26
C LYS A 107 11.70 1.31 -2.77
N ILE A 108 11.27 0.16 -3.25
CA ILE A 108 11.88 -1.14 -2.93
C ILE A 108 13.28 -1.25 -3.53
N CYS A 109 13.46 -0.87 -4.80
CA CYS A 109 14.75 -0.91 -5.47
C CYS A 109 15.80 -0.03 -4.78
N ILE A 110 15.42 1.20 -4.39
CA ILE A 110 16.33 2.11 -3.67
C ILE A 110 16.76 1.48 -2.33
N LYS A 111 15.84 0.83 -1.60
CA LYS A 111 16.15 0.15 -0.33
C LYS A 111 17.14 -1.01 -0.52
N LEU A 112 16.93 -1.82 -1.55
CA LEU A 112 17.85 -2.91 -1.90
C LEU A 112 19.22 -2.37 -2.26
N PHE A 113 19.29 -1.29 -3.05
CA PHE A 113 20.55 -0.64 -3.43
C PHE A 113 21.31 -0.09 -2.22
N LEU A 114 20.63 0.57 -1.29
CA LEU A 114 21.22 1.04 -0.04
C LEU A 114 21.72 -0.14 0.83
N GLY A 115 20.94 -1.23 0.91
CA GLY A 115 21.36 -2.45 1.60
C GLY A 115 22.69 -2.98 1.07
N TYR A 116 22.84 -3.01 -0.25
CA TYR A 116 24.06 -3.45 -0.92
C TYR A 116 25.26 -2.52 -0.63
N ILE A 117 25.09 -1.19 -0.74
CA ILE A 117 26.17 -0.21 -0.49
C ILE A 117 26.70 -0.31 0.95
N PHE A 118 25.83 -0.48 1.92
CA PHE A 118 26.19 -0.52 3.34
C PHE A 118 26.53 -1.93 3.87
N ASN A 119 26.56 -2.95 3.01
CA ASN A 119 26.78 -4.35 3.38
C ASN A 119 25.79 -4.87 4.46
N ILE A 120 24.54 -4.39 4.43
CA ILE A 120 23.46 -4.80 5.33
C ILE A 120 22.30 -5.47 4.57
N ASP A 121 22.60 -6.15 3.46
CA ASP A 121 21.61 -6.75 2.54
C ASP A 121 20.58 -7.64 3.24
N LYS A 122 21.06 -8.52 4.13
CA LYS A 122 20.21 -9.46 4.86
C LYS A 122 19.20 -8.74 5.76
N GLN A 123 19.65 -7.68 6.42
CA GLN A 123 18.81 -6.89 7.32
C GLN A 123 17.79 -6.06 6.54
N MET A 124 18.24 -5.40 5.46
CA MET A 124 17.36 -4.64 4.58
C MET A 124 16.30 -5.53 3.90
N SER A 125 16.69 -6.72 3.46
CA SER A 125 15.75 -7.64 2.88
C SER A 125 14.65 -8.05 3.87
N ILE A 126 14.95 -8.25 5.13
CA ILE A 126 13.97 -8.52 6.19
C ILE A 126 12.97 -7.36 6.32
N LEU A 127 13.47 -6.13 6.42
CA LEU A 127 12.65 -4.93 6.55
C LEU A 127 11.73 -4.71 5.33
N ILE A 128 12.27 -4.90 4.12
CA ILE A 128 11.51 -4.79 2.87
C ILE A 128 10.37 -5.81 2.84
N PHE A 129 10.64 -7.08 3.18
CA PHE A 129 9.62 -8.12 3.20
C PHE A 129 8.48 -7.77 4.16
N GLN A 130 8.80 -7.30 5.36
CA GLN A 130 7.80 -6.89 6.34
C GLN A 130 6.98 -5.70 5.86
N GLN A 131 7.62 -4.73 5.22
CA GLN A 131 6.94 -3.56 4.67
C GLN A 131 6.01 -3.94 3.51
N ILE A 132 6.47 -4.79 2.57
CA ILE A 132 5.62 -5.31 1.48
C ILE A 132 4.41 -6.05 2.06
N SER A 133 4.61 -6.89 3.06
CA SER A 133 3.53 -7.62 3.72
C SER A 133 2.54 -6.67 4.39
N SER A 134 3.02 -5.63 5.08
CA SER A 134 2.16 -4.62 5.70
C SER A 134 1.34 -3.84 4.66
N LEU A 135 1.96 -3.40 3.56
CA LEU A 135 1.26 -2.70 2.47
C LEU A 135 0.23 -3.60 1.78
N ASN A 136 0.56 -4.85 1.50
CA ASN A 136 -0.39 -5.81 0.94
C ASN A 136 -1.59 -6.04 1.85
N PHE A 137 -1.39 -5.99 3.17
CA PHE A 137 -2.48 -6.07 4.14
C PHE A 137 -3.40 -4.84 4.09
N VAL A 138 -2.83 -3.64 3.92
CA VAL A 138 -3.60 -2.42 3.67
C VAL A 138 -4.45 -2.57 2.41
N GLY A 139 -3.91 -3.14 1.33
CA GLY A 139 -4.66 -3.42 0.10
C GLY A 139 -5.87 -4.35 0.30
N LEU A 140 -5.76 -5.33 1.21
CA LEU A 140 -6.89 -6.18 1.57
C LEU A 140 -7.97 -5.44 2.36
N ILE A 141 -7.59 -4.54 3.26
CA ILE A 141 -8.52 -3.72 4.05
C ILE A 141 -9.19 -2.65 3.19
N LEU A 142 -8.47 -2.07 2.23
CA LEU A 142 -9.03 -1.07 1.31
C LEU A 142 -10.17 -1.63 0.46
N LEU A 143 -10.17 -2.93 0.14
CA LEU A 143 -11.21 -3.55 -0.67
C LEU A 143 -12.62 -3.39 -0.04
N PRO A 144 -12.89 -3.84 1.20
CA PRO A 144 -14.19 -3.64 1.82
C PRO A 144 -14.48 -2.15 2.10
N ILE A 145 -13.46 -1.35 2.45
CA ILE A 145 -13.63 0.09 2.67
C ILE A 145 -14.13 0.77 1.40
N ASN A 146 -13.47 0.57 0.25
CA ASN A 146 -13.89 1.13 -1.03
C ASN A 146 -15.29 0.69 -1.41
N SER A 147 -15.61 -0.59 -1.21
CA SER A 147 -16.95 -1.12 -1.50
C SER A 147 -18.02 -0.45 -0.63
N ILE A 148 -17.79 -0.28 0.66
CA ILE A 148 -18.72 0.38 1.58
C ILE A 148 -18.89 1.86 1.22
N LEU A 149 -17.80 2.58 0.91
CA LEU A 149 -17.85 3.99 0.54
C LEU A 149 -18.67 4.23 -0.72
N VAL A 150 -18.50 3.40 -1.74
CA VAL A 150 -19.20 3.56 -3.02
C VAL A 150 -20.67 3.13 -2.92
N PHE A 151 -20.93 1.94 -2.35
CA PHE A 151 -22.27 1.34 -2.41
C PHE A 151 -23.19 1.74 -1.26
N THR A 152 -22.61 2.02 -0.07
CA THR A 152 -23.42 2.34 1.12
C THR A 152 -23.48 3.85 1.37
N PHE A 153 -22.33 4.51 1.44
CA PHE A 153 -22.25 5.94 1.81
C PHE A 153 -22.31 6.91 0.63
N LYS A 154 -22.30 6.41 -0.61
CA LYS A 154 -22.43 7.25 -1.83
C LYS A 154 -21.52 8.49 -1.81
N PHE A 155 -20.26 8.30 -1.46
CA PHE A 155 -19.25 9.36 -1.39
C PHE A 155 -19.50 10.44 -0.32
N ASP A 156 -20.11 10.08 0.81
CA ASP A 156 -20.28 11.00 1.94
C ASP A 156 -18.91 11.41 2.50
N SER A 157 -18.71 12.74 2.69
CA SER A 157 -17.41 13.31 3.10
C SER A 157 -16.96 12.84 4.49
N VAL A 158 -17.92 12.66 5.41
CA VAL A 158 -17.61 12.15 6.76
C VAL A 158 -17.11 10.71 6.69
N ALA A 159 -17.73 9.87 5.85
CA ALA A 159 -17.33 8.48 5.65
C ALA A 159 -15.95 8.37 4.96
N ILE A 160 -15.63 9.26 4.01
CA ILE A 160 -14.33 9.32 3.35
C ILE A 160 -13.25 9.71 4.37
N ASN A 161 -13.44 10.77 5.14
CA ASN A 161 -12.47 11.22 6.13
C ASN A 161 -12.23 10.19 7.24
N THR A 162 -13.28 9.51 7.71
CA THR A 162 -13.12 8.42 8.68
C THR A 162 -12.35 7.24 8.09
N SER A 163 -12.56 6.91 6.82
CA SER A 163 -11.82 5.84 6.14
C SER A 163 -10.33 6.15 5.98
N ILE A 164 -9.96 7.41 5.73
CA ILE A 164 -8.56 7.86 5.69
C ILE A 164 -7.88 7.61 7.04
N VAL A 165 -8.54 8.00 8.14
CA VAL A 165 -8.01 7.77 9.50
C VAL A 165 -7.79 6.29 9.77
N VAL A 166 -8.73 5.43 9.36
CA VAL A 166 -8.60 3.96 9.50
C VAL A 166 -7.41 3.45 8.70
N VAL A 167 -7.27 3.83 7.43
CA VAL A 167 -6.16 3.40 6.56
C VAL A 167 -4.81 3.84 7.14
N ILE A 168 -4.69 5.11 7.55
CA ILE A 168 -3.46 5.63 8.18
C ILE A 168 -3.14 4.85 9.46
N SER A 169 -4.13 4.57 10.30
CA SER A 169 -3.94 3.80 11.53
C SER A 169 -3.38 2.40 11.26
N VAL A 170 -3.87 1.71 10.23
CA VAL A 170 -3.36 0.40 9.82
C VAL A 170 -1.92 0.48 9.31
N VAL A 171 -1.60 1.49 8.51
CA VAL A 171 -0.22 1.72 8.01
C VAL A 171 0.73 1.97 9.17
N VAL A 172 0.37 2.87 10.08
CA VAL A 172 1.19 3.21 11.27
C VAL A 172 1.38 1.98 12.16
N PHE A 173 0.32 1.20 12.40
CA PHE A 173 0.43 -0.04 13.17
C PHE A 173 1.38 -1.05 12.52
N GLY A 174 1.32 -1.22 11.20
CA GLY A 174 2.25 -2.07 10.45
C GLY A 174 3.70 -1.60 10.56
N MET A 175 3.95 -0.28 10.51
CA MET A 175 5.29 0.30 10.71
C MET A 175 5.81 0.06 12.13
N ILE A 176 5.01 0.33 13.15
CA ILE A 176 5.37 0.09 14.56
C ILE A 176 5.76 -1.38 14.77
N LYS A 177 4.96 -2.31 14.23
CA LYS A 177 5.24 -3.75 14.34
C LYS A 177 6.55 -4.15 13.65
N THR A 178 6.83 -3.58 12.48
CA THR A 178 8.09 -3.78 11.76
C THR A 178 9.29 -3.30 12.59
N ILE A 179 9.19 -2.12 13.21
CA ILE A 179 10.24 -1.56 14.06
C ILE A 179 10.44 -2.44 15.30
N GLN A 180 9.38 -2.80 16.01
CA GLN A 180 9.44 -3.62 17.23
C GLN A 180 10.06 -4.99 16.98
N SER A 181 9.73 -5.64 15.86
CA SER A 181 10.26 -6.96 15.54
C SER A 181 11.76 -6.95 15.19
N ASN A 182 12.32 -5.79 14.82
CA ASN A 182 13.70 -5.64 14.37
C ASN A 182 14.53 -4.66 15.22
N LEU A 183 14.08 -4.32 16.42
CA LEU A 183 14.74 -3.34 17.29
C LEU A 183 16.25 -3.61 17.48
N LYS A 184 16.64 -4.87 17.69
CA LYS A 184 18.06 -5.24 17.84
C LYS A 184 18.88 -4.97 16.58
N LEU A 185 18.32 -5.22 15.39
CA LEU A 185 18.97 -4.96 14.11
C LEU A 185 19.07 -3.47 13.81
N ILE A 186 18.01 -2.73 14.14
CA ILE A 186 17.92 -1.27 13.97
C ILE A 186 18.91 -0.56 14.88
N LEU A 187 19.02 -0.97 16.15
CA LEU A 187 19.97 -0.38 17.11
C LEU A 187 21.43 -0.65 16.74
N ALA A 188 21.73 -1.83 16.20
CA ALA A 188 23.08 -2.15 15.73
C ALA A 188 23.55 -1.27 14.57
N ASN A 189 22.64 -0.75 13.73
CA ASN A 189 22.93 0.08 12.57
C ASN A 189 22.13 1.40 12.60
N PHE A 190 22.02 2.02 13.77
CA PHE A 190 21.12 3.13 14.07
C PHE A 190 21.30 4.34 13.13
N LEU A 191 22.53 4.74 12.85
CA LEU A 191 22.83 5.88 11.96
C LEU A 191 22.31 5.65 10.54
N TYR A 192 22.52 4.46 9.99
CA TYR A 192 22.02 4.11 8.64
C TYR A 192 20.49 4.04 8.60
N PHE A 193 19.88 3.60 9.69
CA PHE A 193 18.44 3.51 9.79
C PHE A 193 17.76 4.91 9.87
N ILE A 194 18.35 5.84 10.63
CA ILE A 194 17.86 7.23 10.66
C ILE A 194 17.98 7.88 9.29
N LEU A 195 19.14 7.75 8.64
CA LEU A 195 19.35 8.30 7.30
C LEU A 195 18.33 7.73 6.30
N TYR A 196 18.06 6.44 6.39
CA TYR A 196 17.03 5.77 5.61
C TYR A 196 15.63 6.36 5.82
N ILE A 197 15.18 6.51 7.07
CA ILE A 197 13.85 7.08 7.36
C ILE A 197 13.75 8.52 6.87
N CYS A 198 14.76 9.36 7.15
CA CYS A 198 14.75 10.76 6.74
C CYS A 198 14.70 10.91 5.22
N THR A 199 15.48 10.14 4.47
CA THR A 199 15.57 10.30 3.01
C THR A 199 14.42 9.64 2.24
N LEU A 200 13.99 8.45 2.65
CA LEU A 200 13.02 7.65 1.87
C LEU A 200 11.59 7.70 2.39
N GLU A 201 11.39 7.99 3.67
CA GLU A 201 10.03 8.06 4.21
C GLU A 201 9.57 9.50 4.43
N ILE A 202 10.43 10.37 4.97
CA ILE A 202 10.08 11.78 5.24
C ILE A 202 10.30 12.64 3.99
N GLY A 203 11.40 12.45 3.26
CA GLY A 203 11.75 13.27 2.09
C GLY A 203 10.63 13.41 1.05
N PRO A 204 10.04 12.33 0.53
CA PRO A 204 8.95 12.43 -0.43
C PRO A 204 7.69 13.12 0.12
N LEU A 205 7.41 12.98 1.41
CA LEU A 205 6.27 13.65 2.06
C LEU A 205 6.48 15.16 2.15
N VAL A 206 7.70 15.61 2.46
CA VAL A 206 8.05 17.03 2.50
C VAL A 206 7.94 17.65 1.10
N VAL A 207 8.48 16.97 0.07
CA VAL A 207 8.37 17.44 -1.32
C VAL A 207 6.92 17.51 -1.77
N LEU A 208 6.08 16.51 -1.44
CA LEU A 208 4.65 16.55 -1.75
C LEU A 208 3.94 17.70 -1.02
N TYR A 209 4.27 17.92 0.25
CA TYR A 209 3.72 19.03 1.03
C TYR A 209 4.08 20.39 0.40
N ASP A 210 5.33 20.58 0.02
CA ASP A 210 5.79 21.81 -0.64
C ASP A 210 5.14 22.03 -2.01
N LEU A 211 4.95 20.96 -2.80
CA LEU A 211 4.25 21.03 -4.08
C LEU A 211 2.78 21.44 -3.92
N ILE A 212 2.10 20.93 -2.90
CA ILE A 212 0.69 21.27 -2.63
C ILE A 212 0.58 22.71 -2.12
N ASN A 213 1.46 23.16 -1.23
CA ASN A 213 1.43 24.53 -0.69
C ASN A 213 2.02 25.55 -1.66
N GLY A 214 3.03 25.18 -2.47
CA GLY A 214 3.66 26.06 -3.46
C GLY A 214 2.72 26.45 -4.62
N SER A 215 1.69 25.63 -4.90
CA SER A 215 0.65 25.97 -5.87
C SER A 215 -0.29 27.09 -5.43
N ASN A 216 -0.22 27.51 -4.16
CA ASN A 216 -0.99 28.67 -3.63
C ASN A 216 -0.27 30.01 -3.79
N TYR A 217 0.95 30.04 -4.37
CA TYR A 217 1.75 31.26 -4.58
C TYR A 217 1.98 31.62 -6.06
N LEU A 218 1.32 30.94 -6.99
CA LEU A 218 1.23 31.29 -8.41
C LEU A 218 -0.22 31.56 -8.81
#